data_330b9b75a72e90d4698853cd176afdc9
#
_entry.id   330b9b75a72e90d4698853cd176afdc9
#
_cell.length_a   1.000
_cell.length_b   1.000
_cell.length_c   1.000
_cell.angle_alpha   90.00
_cell.angle_beta   90.00
_cell.angle_gamma   90.00
#
_symmetry.space_group_name_H-M   'P 1'
#
loop_
_entity.id
_entity.type
_entity.pdbx_description
1 polymer ?
#
loop_
_entity_poly.entity_id
_entity_poly.type
_entity_poly.pdbx_seq_one_letter_code
_entity_poly.pdbx_strand_id
1 'polypeptide(L)'
;MKLGARPQKVSCTGSLKFDRAEFDRENLQTIRLKQLVGLKENDPVWVVGSTQDPEEAMAIRVYERLVRKYPDLKLIIVPRHAERFREVMGMLRRTPIKSLQRSQLKTPINEDWQVLLVDTIGELGAWWGAADIAFVGGSMGSRGGQNMIEPAAYGAAVCFGPNTRNFRDVVQRLLEREAAQIVESEHDLFQFVSQSIKSPEGAAEMGQRAQELVRMQQGATDRTLRGMEQLLGENAIEMPASDQQDTVRAA
;
A
#
# COMPACT_ATOMS: atom_id res chain seq x y z
N MET A 1 -21.64 25.97 9.50
CA MET A 1 -20.82 24.92 10.15
C MET A 1 -21.59 24.32 11.33
N LYS A 2 -21.69 22.99 11.38
CA LYS A 2 -22.50 22.28 12.41
C LYS A 2 -22.00 22.45 13.85
N LEU A 3 -20.75 22.91 14.07
CA LEU A 3 -20.12 23.08 15.39
C LEU A 3 -20.04 24.52 15.84
N GLY A 4 -20.74 25.47 15.21
CA GLY A 4 -20.82 26.88 15.63
C GLY A 4 -19.58 27.74 15.34
N ALA A 5 -18.54 27.21 14.70
CA ALA A 5 -17.37 28.01 14.34
C ALA A 5 -17.73 29.03 13.24
N ARG A 6 -17.19 30.26 13.35
CA ARG A 6 -17.36 31.31 12.32
C ARG A 6 -16.57 30.88 11.07
N PRO A 7 -17.18 30.87 9.84
CA PRO A 7 -16.49 30.43 8.61
C PRO A 7 -15.15 31.11 8.37
N GLN A 8 -15.04 32.41 8.67
CA GLN A 8 -13.82 33.22 8.51
C GLN A 8 -12.67 32.82 9.46
N LYS A 9 -12.97 32.03 10.50
CA LYS A 9 -11.99 31.54 11.49
C LYS A 9 -11.60 30.09 11.26
N VAL A 10 -12.04 29.49 10.15
CA VAL A 10 -11.75 28.11 9.82
C VAL A 10 -11.11 28.04 8.43
N SER A 11 -9.90 27.49 8.37
CA SER A 11 -9.21 27.17 7.13
C SER A 11 -9.04 25.67 6.99
N CYS A 12 -9.19 25.15 5.78
CA CYS A 12 -8.93 23.75 5.47
C CYS A 12 -7.53 23.63 4.85
N THR A 13 -6.61 22.99 5.56
CA THR A 13 -5.22 22.83 5.14
C THR A 13 -4.98 21.52 4.37
N GLY A 14 -5.97 20.63 4.30
CA GLY A 14 -5.88 19.33 3.68
C GLY A 14 -5.70 18.20 4.69
N SER A 15 -5.28 17.02 4.22
CA SER A 15 -5.07 15.84 5.06
C SER A 15 -3.59 15.47 5.12
N LEU A 16 -3.03 15.42 6.32
CA LEU A 16 -1.63 15.01 6.57
C LEU A 16 -1.33 13.57 6.13
N LYS A 17 -2.37 12.74 5.90
CA LYS A 17 -2.21 11.35 5.46
C LYS A 17 -1.47 11.23 4.12
N PHE A 18 -1.54 12.26 3.26
CA PHE A 18 -0.90 12.25 1.94
C PHE A 18 0.57 12.69 1.97
N ASP A 19 0.99 13.44 2.97
CA ASP A 19 2.31 14.08 2.99
C ASP A 19 3.47 13.08 3.15
N ARG A 20 3.20 11.90 3.72
CA ARG A 20 4.21 10.84 3.90
C ARG A 20 4.22 9.80 2.78
N ALA A 21 3.45 10.02 1.72
CA ALA A 21 3.39 9.08 0.61
C ALA A 21 4.71 9.09 -0.17
N GLU A 22 5.26 7.89 -0.42
CA GLU A 22 6.44 7.67 -1.24
C GLU A 22 6.02 7.40 -2.69
N PHE A 23 6.74 7.97 -3.65
CA PHE A 23 6.43 7.89 -5.08
C PHE A 23 7.51 7.19 -5.90
N ASP A 24 8.71 7.11 -5.34
CA ASP A 24 9.86 6.56 -6.04
C ASP A 24 9.91 5.04 -5.91
N ARG A 25 9.58 4.34 -7.00
CA ARG A 25 9.67 2.89 -7.10
C ARG A 25 11.10 2.36 -7.07
N GLU A 26 12.08 3.24 -7.32
CA GLU A 26 13.50 2.93 -7.29
C GLU A 26 14.18 3.35 -5.97
N ASN A 27 13.40 3.63 -4.91
CA ASN A 27 13.95 3.85 -3.59
C ASN A 27 14.73 2.61 -3.10
N LEU A 28 15.77 2.84 -2.30
CA LEU A 28 16.73 1.82 -1.88
C LEU A 28 16.09 0.59 -1.25
N GLN A 29 14.99 0.76 -0.51
CA GLN A 29 14.32 -0.34 0.17
C GLN A 29 13.56 -1.22 -0.83
N THR A 30 12.86 -0.62 -1.77
CA THR A 30 12.15 -1.34 -2.86
C THR A 30 13.14 -2.11 -3.73
N ILE A 31 14.23 -1.47 -4.20
CA ILE A 31 15.28 -2.14 -4.99
C ILE A 31 15.86 -3.34 -4.23
N ARG A 32 16.22 -3.15 -2.96
CA ARG A 32 16.80 -4.22 -2.14
C ARG A 32 15.87 -5.42 -2.01
N LEU A 33 14.57 -5.19 -1.82
CA LEU A 33 13.58 -6.27 -1.70
C LEU A 33 13.36 -6.96 -3.05
N LYS A 34 13.25 -6.23 -4.15
CA LYS A 34 13.16 -6.80 -5.51
C LYS A 34 14.36 -7.71 -5.79
N GLN A 35 15.58 -7.24 -5.51
CA GLN A 35 16.82 -8.02 -5.67
C GLN A 35 16.86 -9.26 -4.78
N LEU A 36 16.42 -9.12 -3.51
CA LEU A 36 16.44 -10.23 -2.55
C LEU A 36 15.63 -11.43 -3.03
N VAL A 37 14.47 -11.17 -3.65
CA VAL A 37 13.59 -12.24 -4.14
C VAL A 37 13.77 -12.54 -5.63
N GLY A 38 14.75 -11.93 -6.28
CA GLY A 38 15.03 -12.16 -7.71
C GLY A 38 13.88 -11.76 -8.63
N LEU A 39 13.11 -10.71 -8.30
CA LEU A 39 12.09 -10.16 -9.19
C LEU A 39 12.73 -9.60 -10.45
N LYS A 40 12.20 -10.00 -11.61
CA LYS A 40 12.62 -9.50 -12.92
C LYS A 40 11.82 -8.26 -13.28
N GLU A 41 12.38 -7.43 -14.14
CA GLU A 41 11.78 -6.17 -14.58
C GLU A 41 10.38 -6.33 -15.20
N ASN A 42 10.16 -7.45 -15.91
CA ASN A 42 8.91 -7.72 -16.62
C ASN A 42 7.98 -8.72 -15.89
N ASP A 43 8.31 -9.12 -14.67
CA ASP A 43 7.41 -9.96 -13.88
C ASP A 43 6.18 -9.13 -13.45
N PRO A 44 4.94 -9.52 -13.82
CA PRO A 44 3.76 -8.85 -13.27
C PRO A 44 3.65 -9.13 -11.77
N VAL A 45 3.58 -8.08 -10.96
CA VAL A 45 3.55 -8.19 -9.50
C VAL A 45 2.20 -7.77 -8.94
N TRP A 46 1.50 -8.72 -8.34
CA TRP A 46 0.28 -8.47 -7.58
C TRP A 46 0.57 -8.51 -6.09
N VAL A 47 0.43 -7.36 -5.41
CA VAL A 47 0.59 -7.25 -3.96
C VAL A 47 -0.78 -7.21 -3.29
N VAL A 48 -0.96 -8.05 -2.29
CA VAL A 48 -2.17 -8.11 -1.45
C VAL A 48 -1.73 -7.74 -0.04
N GLY A 49 -1.92 -6.47 0.33
CA GLY A 49 -1.29 -5.90 1.52
C GLY A 49 -2.26 -5.52 2.62
N SER A 50 -1.78 -5.61 3.86
CA SER A 50 -2.57 -5.40 5.09
C SER A 50 -3.80 -6.29 5.17
N THR A 51 -3.68 -7.52 4.74
CA THR A 51 -4.78 -8.48 4.68
C THR A 51 -5.23 -8.99 6.03
N GLN A 52 -6.46 -9.44 6.07
CA GLN A 52 -7.11 -10.09 7.20
C GLN A 52 -7.99 -11.24 6.69
N ASP A 53 -8.41 -12.13 7.59
CA ASP A 53 -9.38 -13.15 7.24
C ASP A 53 -10.67 -12.53 6.67
N PRO A 54 -11.23 -13.06 5.56
CA PRO A 54 -10.79 -14.20 4.72
C PRO A 54 -9.97 -13.80 3.47
N GLU A 55 -9.37 -12.63 3.41
CA GLU A 55 -8.77 -12.03 2.21
C GLU A 55 -7.57 -12.82 1.68
N GLU A 56 -6.75 -13.40 2.58
CA GLU A 56 -5.60 -14.21 2.18
C GLU A 56 -6.04 -15.49 1.45
N ALA A 57 -7.03 -16.17 1.99
CA ALA A 57 -7.59 -17.38 1.36
C ALA A 57 -8.22 -17.04 0.00
N MET A 58 -8.91 -15.92 -0.11
CA MET A 58 -9.50 -15.42 -1.36
C MET A 58 -8.40 -15.13 -2.39
N ALA A 59 -7.34 -14.42 -2.00
CA ALA A 59 -6.22 -14.11 -2.89
C ALA A 59 -5.51 -15.37 -3.40
N ILE A 60 -5.27 -16.36 -2.54
CA ILE A 60 -4.66 -17.62 -2.92
C ILE A 60 -5.53 -18.37 -3.95
N ARG A 61 -6.84 -18.48 -3.75
CA ARG A 61 -7.74 -19.14 -4.72
C ARG A 61 -7.81 -18.40 -6.05
N VAL A 62 -7.83 -17.07 -6.02
CA VAL A 62 -7.78 -16.24 -7.24
C VAL A 62 -6.46 -16.48 -7.97
N TYR A 63 -5.35 -16.51 -7.24
CA TYR A 63 -4.02 -16.75 -7.81
C TYR A 63 -3.90 -18.14 -8.45
N GLU A 64 -4.39 -19.20 -7.81
CA GLU A 64 -4.39 -20.56 -8.37
C GLU A 64 -5.08 -20.66 -9.74
N ARG A 65 -6.10 -19.84 -9.96
CA ARG A 65 -6.80 -19.75 -11.25
C ARG A 65 -6.01 -18.92 -12.27
N LEU A 66 -5.39 -17.83 -11.82
CA LEU A 66 -4.64 -16.89 -12.67
C LEU A 66 -3.32 -17.49 -13.16
N VAL A 67 -2.56 -18.14 -12.29
CA VAL A 67 -1.21 -18.64 -12.60
C VAL A 67 -1.19 -19.70 -13.71
N ARG A 68 -2.30 -20.40 -13.90
CA ARG A 68 -2.46 -21.35 -15.02
C ARG A 68 -2.43 -20.66 -16.39
N LYS A 69 -2.85 -19.39 -16.44
CA LYS A 69 -2.92 -18.59 -17.66
C LYS A 69 -1.79 -17.58 -17.76
N TYR A 70 -1.30 -17.12 -16.62
CA TYR A 70 -0.26 -16.11 -16.46
C TYR A 70 0.84 -16.65 -15.55
N PRO A 71 1.71 -17.55 -16.05
CA PRO A 71 2.69 -18.28 -15.23
C PRO A 71 3.76 -17.37 -14.61
N ASP A 72 4.02 -16.21 -15.22
CA ASP A 72 5.02 -15.24 -14.74
C ASP A 72 4.46 -14.31 -13.65
N LEU A 73 3.13 -14.34 -13.37
CA LEU A 73 2.52 -13.55 -12.31
C LEU A 73 3.14 -13.92 -10.96
N LYS A 74 3.62 -12.91 -10.24
CA LYS A 74 4.10 -13.03 -8.86
C LYS A 74 3.04 -12.47 -7.90
N LEU A 75 2.71 -13.25 -6.86
CA LEU A 75 1.83 -12.80 -5.80
C LEU A 75 2.65 -12.56 -4.52
N ILE A 76 2.47 -11.38 -3.92
CA ILE A 76 3.08 -11.02 -2.64
C ILE A 76 1.94 -10.79 -1.64
N ILE A 77 1.88 -11.61 -0.58
CA ILE A 77 0.88 -11.50 0.49
C ILE A 77 1.53 -10.92 1.73
N VAL A 78 0.98 -9.82 2.23
CA VAL A 78 1.47 -9.11 3.42
C VAL A 78 0.34 -9.01 4.45
N PRO A 79 0.17 -10.01 5.33
CA PRO A 79 -0.86 -9.98 6.36
C PRO A 79 -0.65 -8.81 7.34
N ARG A 80 -1.74 -8.23 7.81
CA ARG A 80 -1.71 -7.08 8.74
C ARG A 80 -1.15 -7.44 10.10
N HIS A 81 -1.37 -8.67 10.56
CA HIS A 81 -1.06 -9.12 11.92
C HIS A 81 -0.17 -10.36 11.89
N ALA A 82 0.83 -10.40 12.76
CA ALA A 82 1.81 -11.48 12.84
C ALA A 82 1.16 -12.85 13.19
N GLU A 83 0.07 -12.83 13.91
CA GLU A 83 -0.70 -14.03 14.28
C GLU A 83 -1.18 -14.81 13.04
N ARG A 84 -1.40 -14.11 11.93
CA ARG A 84 -1.83 -14.68 10.64
C ARG A 84 -0.73 -15.42 9.89
N PHE A 85 0.53 -15.10 10.11
CA PHE A 85 1.65 -15.59 9.29
C PHE A 85 1.69 -17.13 9.21
N ARG A 86 1.54 -17.80 10.37
CA ARG A 86 1.55 -19.27 10.41
C ARG A 86 0.36 -19.87 9.67
N GLU A 87 -0.81 -19.29 9.82
CA GLU A 87 -2.04 -19.76 9.20
C GLU A 87 -1.97 -19.60 7.68
N VAL A 88 -1.57 -18.42 7.19
CA VAL A 88 -1.43 -18.15 5.75
C VAL A 88 -0.39 -19.06 5.12
N MET A 89 0.75 -19.28 5.78
CA MET A 89 1.74 -20.25 5.31
C MET A 89 1.18 -21.68 5.28
N GLY A 90 0.34 -22.04 6.26
CA GLY A 90 -0.37 -23.32 6.26
C GLY A 90 -1.35 -23.47 5.11
N MET A 91 -2.03 -22.39 4.69
CA MET A 91 -2.87 -22.38 3.49
C MET A 91 -2.03 -22.62 2.22
N LEU A 92 -0.93 -21.88 2.05
CA LEU A 92 -0.04 -21.99 0.90
C LEU A 92 0.55 -23.42 0.75
N ARG A 93 0.97 -24.05 1.84
CA ARG A 93 1.50 -25.42 1.85
C ARG A 93 0.51 -26.50 1.40
N ARG A 94 -0.80 -26.20 1.40
CA ARG A 94 -1.85 -27.12 0.91
C ARG A 94 -2.11 -26.98 -0.58
N THR A 95 -1.45 -26.05 -1.24
CA THR A 95 -1.56 -25.80 -2.68
C THR A 95 -0.30 -26.33 -3.40
N PRO A 96 -0.35 -26.55 -4.71
CA PRO A 96 0.83 -26.88 -5.50
C PRO A 96 1.72 -25.65 -5.81
N ILE A 97 1.43 -24.49 -5.23
CA ILE A 97 2.12 -23.22 -5.48
C ILE A 97 3.51 -23.24 -4.86
N LYS A 98 4.52 -22.83 -5.62
CA LYS A 98 5.87 -22.60 -5.10
C LYS A 98 5.88 -21.34 -4.25
N SER A 99 5.83 -21.48 -2.93
CA SER A 99 5.75 -20.37 -1.99
C SER A 99 7.03 -20.19 -1.19
N LEU A 100 7.40 -18.92 -0.96
CA LEU A 100 8.51 -18.49 -0.12
C LEU A 100 8.01 -17.74 1.13
N GLN A 101 8.81 -17.78 2.19
CA GLN A 101 8.66 -16.91 3.37
C GLN A 101 9.77 -15.86 3.40
N ARG A 102 9.39 -14.60 3.52
CA ARG A 102 10.34 -13.48 3.53
C ARG A 102 11.37 -13.58 4.66
N SER A 103 10.93 -14.00 5.85
CA SER A 103 11.82 -14.13 7.03
C SER A 103 12.97 -15.13 6.84
N GLN A 104 12.82 -16.10 5.94
CA GLN A 104 13.83 -17.12 5.65
C GLN A 104 14.88 -16.64 4.64
N LEU A 105 14.61 -15.56 3.91
CA LEU A 105 15.52 -15.04 2.89
C LEU A 105 16.54 -14.09 3.53
N LYS A 106 17.81 -14.51 3.56
CA LYS A 106 18.94 -13.73 4.08
C LYS A 106 19.84 -13.16 2.99
N THR A 107 19.86 -13.80 1.83
CA THR A 107 20.64 -13.43 0.65
C THR A 107 19.75 -13.46 -0.59
N PRO A 108 20.11 -12.75 -1.67
CA PRO A 108 19.41 -12.83 -2.94
C PRO A 108 19.28 -14.26 -3.43
N ILE A 109 18.10 -14.58 -3.94
CA ILE A 109 17.78 -15.90 -4.51
C ILE A 109 17.60 -15.81 -6.03
N ASN A 110 17.88 -16.95 -6.71
CA ASN A 110 17.60 -17.11 -8.14
C ASN A 110 16.60 -18.27 -8.38
N GLU A 111 15.93 -18.72 -7.32
CA GLU A 111 14.93 -19.77 -7.41
C GLU A 111 13.66 -19.21 -8.05
N ASP A 112 12.98 -20.05 -8.84
CA ASP A 112 11.65 -19.73 -9.33
C ASP A 112 10.61 -19.89 -8.23
N TRP A 113 9.86 -18.83 -7.97
CA TRP A 113 8.79 -18.80 -6.99
C TRP A 113 7.52 -18.17 -7.60
N GLN A 114 6.40 -18.41 -6.96
CA GLN A 114 5.10 -17.95 -7.41
C GLN A 114 4.43 -17.04 -6.39
N VAL A 115 4.50 -17.39 -5.10
CA VAL A 115 3.92 -16.61 -4.01
C VAL A 115 4.96 -16.34 -2.94
N LEU A 116 5.09 -15.08 -2.54
CA LEU A 116 5.87 -14.64 -1.39
C LEU A 116 4.94 -14.29 -0.24
N LEU A 117 5.06 -14.98 0.89
CA LEU A 117 4.49 -14.54 2.15
C LEU A 117 5.48 -13.60 2.86
N VAL A 118 5.09 -12.36 3.05
CA VAL A 118 5.86 -11.39 3.83
C VAL A 118 5.45 -11.51 5.30
N ASP A 119 6.22 -12.28 6.03
CA ASP A 119 6.06 -12.55 7.46
C ASP A 119 7.03 -11.71 8.31
N THR A 120 7.33 -10.51 7.83
CA THR A 120 8.14 -9.48 8.48
C THR A 120 7.32 -8.20 8.66
N ILE A 121 7.65 -7.41 9.69
CA ILE A 121 6.95 -6.15 9.99
C ILE A 121 7.73 -4.98 9.41
N GLY A 122 7.00 -3.98 8.88
CA GLY A 122 7.60 -2.70 8.43
C GLY A 122 8.05 -2.68 6.97
N GLU A 123 7.87 -3.75 6.20
CA GLU A 123 8.32 -3.83 4.81
C GLU A 123 7.22 -3.52 3.77
N LEU A 124 5.94 -3.43 4.18
CA LEU A 124 4.82 -3.28 3.24
C LEU A 124 4.96 -2.05 2.33
N GLY A 125 5.44 -0.91 2.85
CA GLY A 125 5.66 0.29 2.06
C GLY A 125 6.57 0.05 0.86
N ALA A 126 7.65 -0.70 1.05
CA ALA A 126 8.57 -1.03 -0.03
C ALA A 126 8.00 -2.08 -0.99
N TRP A 127 7.18 -3.02 -0.51
CA TRP A 127 6.49 -3.98 -1.38
C TRP A 127 5.44 -3.30 -2.27
N TRP A 128 4.80 -2.22 -1.81
CA TRP A 128 3.94 -1.41 -2.68
C TRP A 128 4.73 -0.79 -3.84
N GLY A 129 6.00 -0.43 -3.64
CA GLY A 129 6.88 0.06 -4.71
C GLY A 129 7.17 -0.98 -5.79
N ALA A 130 7.04 -2.28 -5.49
CA ALA A 130 7.17 -3.35 -6.48
C ALA A 130 5.85 -3.70 -7.20
N ALA A 131 4.70 -3.21 -6.72
CA ALA A 131 3.39 -3.64 -7.18
C ALA A 131 2.98 -3.00 -8.52
N ASP A 132 2.56 -3.80 -9.49
CA ASP A 132 1.78 -3.32 -10.65
C ASP A 132 0.30 -3.31 -10.32
N ILE A 133 -0.14 -4.30 -9.55
CA ILE A 133 -1.52 -4.49 -9.12
C ILE A 133 -1.54 -4.56 -7.59
N ALA A 134 -2.42 -3.81 -6.95
CA ALA A 134 -2.53 -3.72 -5.50
C ALA A 134 -3.94 -4.01 -5.01
N PHE A 135 -4.09 -4.99 -4.12
CA PHE A 135 -5.30 -5.15 -3.31
C PHE A 135 -5.02 -4.67 -1.89
N VAL A 136 -5.82 -3.71 -1.41
CA VAL A 136 -5.69 -3.17 -0.04
C VAL A 136 -6.68 -3.87 0.89
N GLY A 137 -6.14 -4.64 1.80
CA GLY A 137 -6.91 -5.48 2.72
C GLY A 137 -7.61 -4.75 3.86
N GLY A 138 -8.22 -5.52 4.76
CA GLY A 138 -9.12 -5.03 5.80
C GLY A 138 -10.41 -4.44 5.23
N SER A 139 -10.69 -4.70 3.97
CA SER A 139 -11.74 -4.06 3.17
C SER A 139 -12.88 -4.99 2.77
N MET A 140 -12.69 -6.32 2.78
CA MET A 140 -13.75 -7.30 2.55
C MET A 140 -14.58 -7.55 3.81
N GLY A 141 -13.96 -7.49 4.98
CA GLY A 141 -14.62 -7.66 6.28
C GLY A 141 -15.08 -6.33 6.90
N SER A 142 -15.37 -6.34 8.20
CA SER A 142 -15.93 -5.19 8.94
C SER A 142 -14.90 -4.14 9.41
N ARG A 143 -13.62 -4.28 9.09
CA ARG A 143 -12.53 -3.43 9.64
C ARG A 143 -12.52 -2.00 9.10
N GLY A 144 -13.03 -1.77 7.89
CA GLY A 144 -13.16 -0.44 7.31
C GLY A 144 -11.98 0.00 6.44
N GLY A 145 -11.21 -0.95 5.92
CA GLY A 145 -10.12 -0.73 5.00
C GLY A 145 -8.81 -0.28 5.65
N GLN A 146 -7.72 -0.47 4.92
CA GLN A 146 -6.37 -0.01 5.26
C GLN A 146 -5.94 1.13 4.34
N ASN A 147 -4.67 1.54 4.38
CA ASN A 147 -4.18 2.72 3.67
C ASN A 147 -4.06 2.50 2.15
N MET A 148 -4.98 3.08 1.38
CA MET A 148 -4.96 3.04 -0.09
C MET A 148 -4.01 4.08 -0.70
N ILE A 149 -3.57 5.06 0.08
CA ILE A 149 -2.71 6.14 -0.40
C ILE A 149 -1.33 5.61 -0.80
N GLU A 150 -0.79 4.64 -0.06
CA GLU A 150 0.55 4.11 -0.31
C GLU A 150 0.67 3.45 -1.70
N PRO A 151 -0.12 2.41 -2.06
CA PRO A 151 -0.02 1.82 -3.39
C PRO A 151 -0.44 2.79 -4.50
N ALA A 152 -1.39 3.71 -4.24
CA ALA A 152 -1.76 4.76 -5.16
C ALA A 152 -0.60 5.73 -5.47
N ALA A 153 0.19 6.10 -4.45
CA ALA A 153 1.36 6.96 -4.62
C ALA A 153 2.43 6.32 -5.52
N TYR A 154 2.61 5.01 -5.44
CA TYR A 154 3.51 4.29 -6.33
C TYR A 154 2.94 4.05 -7.74
N GLY A 155 1.70 4.44 -8.01
CA GLY A 155 1.10 4.28 -9.33
C GLY A 155 0.70 2.83 -9.65
N ALA A 156 0.40 2.01 -8.65
CA ALA A 156 -0.18 0.69 -8.87
C ALA A 156 -1.65 0.79 -9.27
N ALA A 157 -2.17 -0.17 -10.04
CA ALA A 157 -3.60 -0.35 -10.24
C ALA A 157 -4.23 -0.85 -8.93
N VAL A 158 -5.02 -0.01 -8.26
CA VAL A 158 -5.51 -0.26 -6.90
C VAL A 158 -6.93 -0.79 -6.90
N CYS A 159 -7.17 -1.87 -6.15
CA CYS A 159 -8.51 -2.29 -5.77
C CYS A 159 -8.62 -2.59 -4.27
N PHE A 160 -9.84 -2.60 -3.77
CA PHE A 160 -10.17 -2.88 -2.39
C PHE A 160 -11.63 -3.35 -2.27
N GLY A 161 -11.97 -3.98 -1.16
CA GLY A 161 -13.35 -4.39 -0.88
C GLY A 161 -14.27 -3.21 -0.53
N PRO A 162 -15.59 -3.46 -0.35
CA PRO A 162 -16.59 -2.40 -0.16
C PRO A 162 -16.51 -1.69 1.19
N ASN A 163 -15.84 -2.27 2.18
CA ASN A 163 -15.80 -1.73 3.54
C ASN A 163 -14.59 -0.83 3.75
N THR A 164 -14.72 0.45 3.44
CA THR A 164 -13.62 1.43 3.43
C THR A 164 -13.86 2.64 4.34
N ARG A 165 -14.66 2.47 5.40
CA ARG A 165 -15.11 3.57 6.28
C ARG A 165 -13.99 4.42 6.89
N ASN A 166 -12.78 3.85 7.07
CA ASN A 166 -11.62 4.56 7.64
C ASN A 166 -10.96 5.50 6.63
N PHE A 167 -11.27 5.35 5.34
CA PHE A 167 -10.66 6.08 4.24
C PHE A 167 -11.69 6.65 3.25
N ARG A 168 -12.93 6.95 3.71
CA ARG A 168 -14.04 7.38 2.85
C ARG A 168 -13.68 8.48 1.86
N ASP A 169 -13.04 9.55 2.35
CA ASP A 169 -12.70 10.70 1.51
C ASP A 169 -11.66 10.34 0.43
N VAL A 170 -10.71 9.48 0.78
CA VAL A 170 -9.68 8.98 -0.14
C VAL A 170 -10.32 8.10 -1.21
N VAL A 171 -11.13 7.14 -0.78
CA VAL A 171 -11.84 6.19 -1.66
C VAL A 171 -12.77 6.93 -2.62
N GLN A 172 -13.58 7.85 -2.12
CA GLN A 172 -14.47 8.65 -2.95
C GLN A 172 -13.69 9.37 -4.06
N ARG A 173 -12.59 10.05 -3.71
CA ARG A 173 -11.74 10.76 -4.69
C ARG A 173 -11.08 9.85 -5.70
N LEU A 174 -10.64 8.65 -5.28
CA LEU A 174 -10.06 7.65 -6.19
C LEU A 174 -11.10 7.16 -7.18
N LEU A 175 -12.32 6.85 -6.72
CA LEU A 175 -13.41 6.36 -7.58
C LEU A 175 -13.92 7.44 -8.56
N GLU A 176 -14.07 8.68 -8.10
CA GLU A 176 -14.47 9.82 -8.95
C GLU A 176 -13.50 10.06 -10.13
N ARG A 177 -12.25 9.61 -10.00
CA ARG A 177 -11.22 9.73 -11.04
C ARG A 177 -10.94 8.42 -11.78
N GLU A 178 -11.74 7.39 -11.55
CA GLU A 178 -11.48 6.05 -12.10
C GLU A 178 -10.03 5.58 -11.80
N ALA A 179 -9.54 5.93 -10.63
CA ALA A 179 -8.18 5.70 -10.17
C ALA A 179 -8.07 4.47 -9.24
N ALA A 180 -9.17 3.82 -8.95
CA ALA A 180 -9.25 2.56 -8.20
C ALA A 180 -10.56 1.85 -8.50
N GLN A 181 -10.69 0.59 -8.08
CA GLN A 181 -11.90 -0.21 -8.24
C GLN A 181 -12.31 -0.88 -6.92
N ILE A 182 -13.63 -0.89 -6.64
CA ILE A 182 -14.21 -1.74 -5.61
C ILE A 182 -14.39 -3.14 -6.17
N VAL A 183 -13.98 -4.16 -5.41
CA VAL A 183 -14.22 -5.57 -5.70
C VAL A 183 -15.08 -6.14 -4.57
N GLU A 184 -16.25 -6.66 -4.86
CA GLU A 184 -17.21 -7.12 -3.87
C GLU A 184 -17.12 -8.63 -3.62
N SER A 185 -16.43 -9.34 -4.50
CA SER A 185 -16.33 -10.80 -4.48
C SER A 185 -14.98 -11.29 -4.97
N GLU A 186 -14.72 -12.60 -4.74
CA GLU A 186 -13.58 -13.31 -5.34
C GLU A 186 -13.61 -13.26 -6.87
N HIS A 187 -14.82 -13.29 -7.47
CA HIS A 187 -14.97 -13.18 -8.90
C HIS A 187 -14.51 -11.81 -9.41
N ASP A 188 -14.92 -10.73 -8.75
CA ASP A 188 -14.53 -9.37 -9.15
C ASP A 188 -13.03 -9.16 -8.99
N LEU A 189 -12.44 -9.69 -7.92
CA LEU A 189 -11.00 -9.65 -7.72
C LEU A 189 -10.26 -10.40 -8.84
N PHE A 190 -10.75 -11.60 -9.22
CA PHE A 190 -10.20 -12.34 -10.35
C PHE A 190 -10.30 -11.54 -11.66
N GLN A 191 -11.44 -10.91 -11.93
CA GLN A 191 -11.63 -10.10 -13.14
C GLN A 191 -10.69 -8.90 -13.14
N PHE A 192 -10.60 -8.18 -12.02
CA PHE A 192 -9.72 -7.02 -11.89
C PHE A 192 -8.26 -7.39 -12.19
N VAL A 193 -7.72 -8.39 -11.50
CA VAL A 193 -6.31 -8.81 -11.70
C VAL A 193 -6.10 -9.35 -13.11
N SER A 194 -7.02 -10.18 -13.62
CA SER A 194 -6.92 -10.71 -15.01
C SER A 194 -6.93 -9.60 -16.05
N GLN A 195 -7.78 -8.57 -15.87
CA GLN A 195 -7.85 -7.44 -16.79
C GLN A 195 -6.59 -6.58 -16.73
N SER A 196 -6.07 -6.32 -15.52
CA SER A 196 -4.83 -5.56 -15.32
C SER A 196 -3.62 -6.23 -16.01
N ILE A 197 -3.55 -7.57 -15.97
CA ILE A 197 -2.48 -8.32 -16.66
C ILE A 197 -2.69 -8.29 -18.19
N LYS A 198 -3.92 -8.37 -18.67
CA LYS A 198 -4.22 -8.35 -20.12
C LYS A 198 -4.00 -6.98 -20.75
N SER A 199 -4.21 -5.92 -20.00
CA SER A 199 -4.08 -4.54 -20.44
C SER A 199 -3.16 -3.79 -19.46
N PRO A 200 -1.84 -4.02 -19.54
CA PRO A 200 -0.88 -3.35 -18.67
C PRO A 200 -0.93 -1.82 -18.79
N GLU A 201 -1.18 -1.31 -20.02
CA GLU A 201 -1.33 0.11 -20.27
C GLU A 201 -2.55 0.68 -19.52
N GLY A 202 -3.71 0.00 -19.57
CA GLY A 202 -4.91 0.42 -18.84
C GLY A 202 -4.72 0.36 -17.32
N ALA A 203 -3.97 -0.62 -16.82
CA ALA A 203 -3.59 -0.70 -15.41
C ALA A 203 -2.66 0.46 -15.02
N ALA A 204 -1.67 0.77 -15.86
CA ALA A 204 -0.75 1.88 -15.66
C ALA A 204 -1.47 3.24 -15.68
N GLU A 205 -2.42 3.45 -16.60
CA GLU A 205 -3.24 4.66 -16.65
C GLU A 205 -4.08 4.85 -15.38
N MET A 206 -4.69 3.77 -14.87
CA MET A 206 -5.40 3.80 -13.58
C MET A 206 -4.45 4.20 -12.45
N GLY A 207 -3.28 3.56 -12.38
CA GLY A 207 -2.24 3.85 -11.42
C GLY A 207 -1.73 5.29 -11.50
N GLN A 208 -1.54 5.82 -12.71
CA GLN A 208 -1.13 7.21 -12.92
C GLN A 208 -2.18 8.19 -12.38
N ARG A 209 -3.47 7.99 -12.67
CA ARG A 209 -4.55 8.82 -12.10
C ARG A 209 -4.55 8.77 -10.57
N ALA A 210 -4.28 7.60 -9.97
CA ALA A 210 -4.17 7.45 -8.53
C ALA A 210 -2.97 8.22 -7.96
N GLN A 211 -1.81 8.12 -8.59
CA GLN A 211 -0.58 8.82 -8.20
C GLN A 211 -0.74 10.34 -8.29
N GLU A 212 -1.32 10.84 -9.38
CA GLU A 212 -1.61 12.26 -9.56
C GLU A 212 -2.54 12.80 -8.47
N LEU A 213 -3.60 12.05 -8.13
CA LEU A 213 -4.49 12.42 -7.03
C LEU A 213 -3.71 12.58 -5.71
N VAL A 214 -2.84 11.62 -5.39
CA VAL A 214 -2.04 11.68 -4.14
C VAL A 214 -1.11 12.89 -4.15
N ARG A 215 -0.41 13.15 -5.27
CA ARG A 215 0.49 14.34 -5.43
C ARG A 215 -0.26 15.66 -5.20
N MET A 216 -1.46 15.80 -5.78
CA MET A 216 -2.29 17.01 -5.64
C MET A 216 -2.77 17.26 -4.20
N GLN A 217 -2.83 16.22 -3.36
CA GLN A 217 -3.28 16.33 -1.97
C GLN A 217 -2.14 16.59 -0.97
N GLN A 218 -0.88 16.49 -1.38
CA GLN A 218 0.29 16.76 -0.52
C GLN A 218 0.40 18.24 -0.12
N GLY A 219 1.27 18.53 0.87
CA GLY A 219 1.55 19.86 1.38
C GLY A 219 0.58 20.35 2.46
N ALA A 220 -0.21 19.45 3.05
CA ALA A 220 -1.09 19.79 4.17
C ALA A 220 -0.31 20.21 5.42
N THR A 221 0.84 19.56 5.67
CA THR A 221 1.75 19.91 6.77
C THR A 221 2.23 21.36 6.64
N ASP A 222 2.77 21.72 5.48
CA ASP A 222 3.30 23.08 5.25
C ASP A 222 2.21 24.17 5.32
N ARG A 223 1.02 23.86 4.78
CA ARG A 223 -0.13 24.77 4.87
C ARG A 223 -0.58 24.94 6.32
N THR A 224 -0.54 23.86 7.12
CA THR A 224 -0.91 23.91 8.54
C THR A 224 0.11 24.71 9.33
N LEU A 225 1.40 24.48 9.13
CA LEU A 225 2.46 25.21 9.80
C LEU A 225 2.38 26.72 9.50
N ARG A 226 2.27 27.07 8.21
CA ARG A 226 2.10 28.49 7.82
C ARG A 226 0.87 29.14 8.46
N GLY A 227 -0.26 28.42 8.54
CA GLY A 227 -1.45 28.92 9.23
C GLY A 227 -1.24 29.11 10.73
N MET A 228 -0.48 28.24 11.38
CA MET A 228 -0.11 28.38 12.79
C MET A 228 0.84 29.57 13.02
N GLU A 229 1.87 29.73 12.17
CA GLU A 229 2.80 30.87 12.22
C GLU A 229 2.07 32.21 12.10
N GLN A 230 1.12 32.33 11.18
CA GLN A 230 0.28 33.52 11.04
C GLN A 230 -0.55 33.84 12.30
N LEU A 231 -1.02 32.79 13.00
CA LEU A 231 -1.82 32.96 14.21
C LEU A 231 -0.99 33.29 15.44
N LEU A 232 0.24 32.82 15.53
CA LEU A 232 1.13 32.99 16.68
C LEU A 232 1.97 34.30 16.57
N GLY A 233 2.09 34.88 15.38
CA GLY A 233 2.99 35.99 15.09
C GLY A 233 4.43 35.54 14.87
N GLU A 234 5.23 36.38 14.20
CA GLU A 234 6.60 36.04 13.79
C GLU A 234 7.60 35.73 14.94
N ASN A 235 7.20 35.96 16.20
CA ASN A 235 8.06 35.81 17.37
C ASN A 235 7.82 34.54 18.21
N ALA A 236 7.02 33.59 17.74
CA ALA A 236 6.60 32.44 18.58
C ALA A 236 7.31 31.11 18.32
N ILE A 237 8.18 31.01 17.32
CA ILE A 237 8.86 29.76 17.02
C ILE A 237 10.38 29.96 16.89
N GLU A 238 11.02 30.36 17.98
CA GLU A 238 12.38 29.88 18.24
C GLU A 238 12.26 28.45 18.75
N MET A 239 12.41 27.49 17.86
CA MET A 239 12.61 26.10 18.26
C MET A 239 13.83 26.06 19.18
N PRO A 240 13.75 25.50 20.40
CA PRO A 240 14.94 25.27 21.20
C PRO A 240 15.86 24.39 20.34
N ALA A 241 17.10 24.83 20.16
CA ALA A 241 18.14 24.03 19.54
C ALA A 241 18.14 22.66 20.25
N SER A 242 17.92 21.58 19.49
CA SER A 242 18.00 20.24 20.02
C SER A 242 19.40 20.07 20.62
N ASP A 243 19.52 19.90 21.92
CA ASP A 243 20.71 19.47 22.62
C ASP A 243 21.17 18.12 22.05
N GLN A 244 21.94 18.20 20.98
CA GLN A 244 22.80 17.11 20.55
C GLN A 244 24.11 17.19 21.32
N GLN A 245 24.08 16.93 22.61
CA GLN A 245 25.27 16.57 23.40
C GLN A 245 24.74 15.96 24.70
N ASP A 246 24.84 14.64 24.79
CA ASP A 246 25.26 13.88 25.97
C ASP A 246 24.70 12.45 25.92
N THR A 247 25.41 11.58 25.22
CA THR A 247 25.51 10.17 25.61
C THR A 247 26.81 9.55 25.08
N VAL A 248 27.93 10.08 25.59
CA VAL A 248 29.18 9.31 25.66
C VAL A 248 29.70 9.48 27.07
N ARG A 249 29.40 8.52 27.97
CA ARG A 249 30.16 8.04 29.12
C ARG A 249 29.26 7.38 30.16
N ALA A 250 29.32 6.07 30.18
CA ALA A 250 29.56 5.30 31.41
C ALA A 250 29.35 3.80 31.12
N ALA A 251 30.49 3.10 31.27
CA ALA A 251 30.73 1.73 31.77
C ALA A 251 29.91 0.58 31.17
#